data_5189e68f98ebfb2b1a402a02ea9e95f7
#
_entry.id   5189e68f98ebfb2b1a402a02ea9e95f7
#
_cell.length_a   1.000
_cell.length_b   1.000
_cell.length_c   1.000
_cell.angle_alpha   90.00
_cell.angle_beta   90.00
_cell.angle_gamma   90.00
#
_symmetry.space_group_name_H-M   'P 1'
#
loop_
_entity.id
_entity.type
_entity.pdbx_description
1 polymer ?
#
loop_
_entity_poly.entity_id
_entity_poly.type
_entity_poly.pdbx_seq_one_letter_code
_entity_poly.pdbx_strand_id
1 'polypeptide(L)'
;MTTVVGTAGNDTLSGTEEKDRIWGLAGADEIDAGGGDDLVDGGAGNDRLTSRSGYDRLDGGEGDDLISLIGTGGAVTGGAGVDTLVVDLSNVSSDVRFSGEHGHGIIGYNTANWEHIFFNRIERLVLTTGSGNDRIFGAATDDIISTGAGNDVVGPYGVDGDDGTSMLGDDAIDTGSGGDIINDTVGANRIFAGDHNDIIITTLSSAVIDGGNGWDKLSIFDEGRTDGVTIDFGQGFASTGTLISGIEVASVDLGGGSDTLIAGNLSSLTAHMGDGDNYVAGGSGRDYVASGSGDDALYGGAGDDILISAGGNDVLAGGDGNDEIYYGGTSFGDGETYIDGGAGDDLIQVVAPSGFIDGGGGSDTLRVVDPLPGTNFDASTGTLGTTLIFTNIERFELSGGSGNDSIRTLAGDDQLAGNDGNDRLDGGAGNDVLWGGAGDDVMTGGAGADTFLWSSDTFSFAGVDRITDFDADGGDLLRFTGYAPDTTRIDSFADLVAAATETEDGLYIAFNGSDTFGLLLDKVALADLSADDVVFV
;
A
#
# COMPACT_ATOMS: atom_id res chain seq x y z
N MET A 1 18.17 22.29 -55.50
CA MET A 1 17.17 21.21 -55.52
C MET A 1 17.62 20.19 -56.54
N THR A 2 18.14 19.10 -56.13
CA THR A 2 18.60 17.96 -56.94
C THR A 2 17.53 16.90 -56.98
N THR A 3 17.53 16.08 -58.02
CA THR A 3 16.67 14.89 -58.08
C THR A 3 17.58 13.67 -58.24
N VAL A 4 17.48 12.73 -57.31
CA VAL A 4 18.23 11.47 -57.31
C VAL A 4 17.21 10.34 -57.42
N VAL A 5 17.47 9.38 -58.32
CA VAL A 5 16.55 8.25 -58.53
C VAL A 5 17.41 7.00 -58.62
N GLY A 6 17.09 6.01 -57.74
CA GLY A 6 17.72 4.72 -57.74
C GLY A 6 17.23 3.77 -58.84
N THR A 7 17.42 2.50 -58.65
CA THR A 7 17.06 1.42 -59.58
C THR A 7 16.03 0.46 -58.93
N ALA A 8 15.87 -0.72 -59.49
CA ALA A 8 15.06 -1.76 -58.83
C ALA A 8 15.92 -2.75 -57.99
N GLY A 9 17.10 -2.38 -57.64
CA GLY A 9 18.04 -3.18 -56.83
C GLY A 9 18.65 -2.28 -55.77
N ASN A 10 19.33 -2.87 -54.80
CA ASN A 10 19.91 -2.17 -53.66
C ASN A 10 20.87 -1.04 -54.09
N ASP A 11 20.54 0.19 -53.80
CA ASP A 11 21.27 1.39 -54.16
C ASP A 11 21.86 2.10 -52.93
N THR A 12 22.90 2.90 -53.16
CA THR A 12 23.39 3.87 -52.16
C THR A 12 23.27 5.26 -52.77
N LEU A 13 22.36 6.05 -52.20
CA LEU A 13 21.97 7.36 -52.72
C LEU A 13 22.35 8.46 -51.74
N SER A 14 22.78 9.62 -52.25
CA SER A 14 23.09 10.77 -51.39
C SER A 14 22.54 12.05 -52.00
N GLY A 15 21.90 12.83 -51.14
CA GLY A 15 21.52 14.21 -51.42
C GLY A 15 22.68 15.17 -51.27
N THR A 16 22.36 16.46 -51.19
CA THR A 16 23.31 17.58 -51.06
C THR A 16 23.03 18.34 -49.74
N GLU A 17 23.59 19.53 -49.60
CA GLU A 17 23.27 20.47 -48.48
C GLU A 17 22.05 21.35 -48.80
N GLU A 18 21.40 21.16 -49.94
CA GLU A 18 20.23 21.91 -50.36
C GLU A 18 19.03 20.97 -50.54
N LYS A 19 17.83 21.54 -50.58
CA LYS A 19 16.59 20.80 -50.80
C LYS A 19 16.67 19.82 -52.00
N ASP A 20 16.44 18.54 -51.75
CA ASP A 20 16.50 17.47 -52.73
C ASP A 20 15.22 16.62 -52.81
N ARG A 21 15.14 15.79 -53.84
CA ARG A 21 14.13 14.76 -53.99
C ARG A 21 14.83 13.45 -54.32
N ILE A 22 14.61 12.43 -53.48
CA ILE A 22 15.31 11.15 -53.61
C ILE A 22 14.27 10.04 -53.63
N TRP A 23 14.41 9.12 -54.58
CA TRP A 23 13.57 7.91 -54.66
C TRP A 23 14.49 6.68 -54.79
N GLY A 24 14.35 5.72 -53.84
CA GLY A 24 15.04 4.44 -53.88
C GLY A 24 14.44 3.50 -54.93
N LEU A 25 13.13 3.43 -55.02
CA LEU A 25 12.27 2.62 -55.86
C LEU A 25 12.07 1.20 -55.34
N ALA A 26 12.99 0.27 -55.52
CA ALA A 26 12.87 -1.09 -55.00
C ALA A 26 14.24 -1.67 -54.70
N GLY A 27 14.31 -2.52 -53.71
CA GLY A 27 15.56 -3.06 -53.19
C GLY A 27 15.76 -2.61 -51.77
N ALA A 28 16.77 -3.07 -51.09
CA ALA A 28 17.16 -2.56 -49.80
C ALA A 28 18.18 -1.41 -49.99
N ASP A 29 17.71 -0.18 -49.90
CA ASP A 29 18.46 1.01 -50.27
C ASP A 29 19.06 1.71 -49.04
N GLU A 30 20.20 2.33 -49.22
CA GLU A 30 20.84 3.23 -48.25
C GLU A 30 20.80 4.67 -48.78
N ILE A 31 20.00 5.52 -48.11
CA ILE A 31 19.72 6.89 -48.59
C ILE A 31 20.13 7.89 -47.51
N ASP A 32 21.10 8.77 -47.82
CA ASP A 32 21.47 9.91 -47.01
C ASP A 32 20.89 11.19 -47.66
N ALA A 33 19.88 11.78 -47.00
CA ALA A 33 19.23 12.99 -47.53
C ALA A 33 20.18 14.19 -47.60
N GLY A 34 21.15 14.25 -46.69
CA GLY A 34 22.09 15.36 -46.58
C GLY A 34 21.57 16.47 -45.68
N GLY A 35 21.63 17.70 -46.17
CA GLY A 35 21.06 18.86 -45.49
C GLY A 35 20.08 19.60 -46.38
N GLY A 36 19.20 20.39 -45.75
CA GLY A 36 18.11 21.08 -46.47
C GLY A 36 16.76 20.46 -46.14
N ASP A 37 15.69 20.96 -46.76
CA ASP A 37 14.34 20.42 -46.55
C ASP A 37 14.03 19.40 -47.65
N ASP A 38 14.31 18.13 -47.39
CA ASP A 38 14.32 17.07 -48.38
C ASP A 38 13.01 16.28 -48.46
N LEU A 39 12.80 15.64 -49.59
CA LEU A 39 11.74 14.65 -49.79
C LEU A 39 12.39 13.32 -50.21
N VAL A 40 12.28 12.32 -49.37
CA VAL A 40 12.85 11.00 -49.58
C VAL A 40 11.74 9.95 -49.56
N ASP A 41 11.81 9.02 -50.50
CA ASP A 41 10.93 7.84 -50.59
C ASP A 41 11.83 6.62 -50.83
N GLY A 42 11.88 5.73 -49.83
CA GLY A 42 12.67 4.49 -49.88
C GLY A 42 12.12 3.56 -50.96
N GLY A 43 10.81 3.29 -50.86
CA GLY A 43 10.10 2.54 -51.88
C GLY A 43 9.69 1.13 -51.41
N ALA A 44 10.24 0.09 -52.03
CA ALA A 44 9.92 -1.27 -51.63
C ALA A 44 11.18 -2.05 -51.29
N GLY A 45 11.25 -2.56 -50.11
CA GLY A 45 12.40 -3.28 -49.54
C GLY A 45 12.74 -2.74 -48.16
N ASN A 46 13.71 -3.33 -47.48
CA ASN A 46 14.10 -2.87 -46.16
C ASN A 46 15.15 -1.75 -46.30
N ASP A 47 14.72 -0.51 -46.21
CA ASP A 47 15.51 0.67 -46.53
C ASP A 47 16.14 1.28 -45.27
N ARG A 48 17.25 2.00 -45.47
CA ARG A 48 17.89 2.83 -44.46
C ARG A 48 17.90 4.29 -44.92
N LEU A 49 17.09 5.11 -44.28
CA LEU A 49 17.00 6.55 -44.59
C LEU A 49 17.68 7.35 -43.46
N THR A 50 18.52 8.33 -43.82
CA THR A 50 19.19 9.20 -42.85
C THR A 50 19.00 10.65 -43.25
N SER A 51 18.55 11.48 -42.27
CA SER A 51 18.51 12.93 -42.37
C SER A 51 19.43 13.58 -41.34
N ARG A 52 20.20 14.59 -41.73
CA ARG A 52 21.19 15.24 -40.85
C ARG A 52 20.84 16.66 -40.44
N SER A 53 20.10 17.38 -41.24
CA SER A 53 19.70 18.75 -40.98
C SER A 53 18.58 19.21 -41.91
N GLY A 54 17.69 20.11 -41.45
CA GLY A 54 16.56 20.63 -42.20
C GLY A 54 15.22 20.09 -41.68
N TYR A 55 14.17 20.37 -42.43
CA TYR A 55 12.83 19.84 -42.16
C TYR A 55 12.44 18.85 -43.27
N ASP A 56 12.72 17.59 -43.05
CA ASP A 56 12.63 16.58 -44.08
C ASP A 56 11.29 15.82 -44.04
N ARG A 57 10.93 15.26 -45.20
CA ARG A 57 9.84 14.29 -45.31
C ARG A 57 10.41 12.96 -45.79
N LEU A 58 10.40 11.97 -44.90
CA LEU A 58 10.93 10.66 -45.17
C LEU A 58 9.77 9.65 -45.17
N ASP A 59 9.73 8.83 -46.22
CA ASP A 59 8.78 7.73 -46.38
C ASP A 59 9.60 6.44 -46.60
N GLY A 60 9.49 5.46 -45.64
CA GLY A 60 10.18 4.18 -45.77
C GLY A 60 9.59 3.38 -46.92
N GLY A 61 8.28 3.11 -46.88
CA GLY A 61 7.55 2.46 -47.97
C GLY A 61 7.03 1.05 -47.63
N GLU A 62 7.41 0.03 -48.42
CA GLU A 62 7.11 -1.37 -48.14
C GLU A 62 8.37 -2.06 -47.63
N GLY A 63 8.30 -2.71 -46.50
CA GLY A 63 9.41 -3.45 -45.87
C GLY A 63 9.68 -2.98 -44.44
N ASP A 64 10.65 -3.59 -43.79
CA ASP A 64 11.05 -3.19 -42.44
C ASP A 64 12.16 -2.13 -42.54
N ASP A 65 11.82 -0.87 -42.33
CA ASP A 65 12.67 0.27 -42.62
C ASP A 65 13.36 0.82 -41.37
N LEU A 66 14.55 1.40 -41.56
CA LEU A 66 15.28 2.11 -40.54
C LEU A 66 15.45 3.57 -40.91
N ILE A 67 14.76 4.48 -40.21
CA ILE A 67 14.74 5.89 -40.49
C ILE A 67 15.42 6.65 -39.36
N SER A 68 16.48 7.41 -39.66
CA SER A 68 17.29 8.11 -38.67
C SER A 68 17.22 9.62 -38.85
N LEU A 69 16.84 10.35 -37.77
CA LEU A 69 16.86 11.81 -37.69
C LEU A 69 17.89 12.28 -36.67
N ILE A 70 18.81 13.12 -37.06
CA ILE A 70 19.86 13.65 -36.19
C ILE A 70 19.66 15.16 -35.99
N GLY A 71 19.06 15.53 -34.86
CA GLY A 71 18.94 16.93 -34.42
C GLY A 71 18.07 17.85 -35.29
N THR A 72 17.07 17.31 -35.99
CA THR A 72 16.23 18.08 -36.93
C THR A 72 14.75 17.78 -36.76
N GLY A 73 13.88 18.75 -37.10
CA GLY A 73 12.45 18.52 -37.28
C GLY A 73 12.14 17.78 -38.57
N GLY A 74 10.91 17.27 -38.70
CA GLY A 74 10.52 16.60 -39.93
C GLY A 74 9.19 15.84 -39.85
N ALA A 75 8.87 15.19 -40.95
CA ALA A 75 7.73 14.28 -41.02
C ALA A 75 8.19 12.91 -41.54
N VAL A 76 7.94 11.87 -40.78
CA VAL A 76 8.36 10.52 -41.06
C VAL A 76 7.13 9.64 -41.23
N THR A 77 7.16 8.79 -42.25
CA THR A 77 6.21 7.68 -42.41
C THR A 77 7.05 6.41 -42.52
N GLY A 78 6.79 5.42 -41.67
CA GLY A 78 7.40 4.09 -41.79
C GLY A 78 6.88 3.41 -43.05
N GLY A 79 5.63 3.01 -43.02
CA GLY A 79 4.99 2.44 -44.19
C GLY A 79 4.27 1.13 -43.92
N ALA A 80 4.70 0.08 -44.59
CA ALA A 80 4.17 -1.26 -44.36
C ALA A 80 5.31 -2.20 -43.96
N GLY A 81 5.26 -2.71 -42.74
CA GLY A 81 6.28 -3.58 -42.14
C GLY A 81 6.44 -3.30 -40.67
N VAL A 82 7.61 -3.60 -40.14
CA VAL A 82 8.04 -3.21 -38.80
C VAL A 82 9.13 -2.16 -38.91
N ASP A 83 8.73 -0.90 -38.77
CA ASP A 83 9.58 0.25 -39.05
C ASP A 83 10.17 0.83 -37.76
N THR A 84 11.45 1.18 -37.86
CA THR A 84 12.20 1.75 -36.74
C THR A 84 12.53 3.22 -37.00
N LEU A 85 12.10 4.11 -36.10
CA LEU A 85 12.51 5.50 -36.07
C LEU A 85 13.61 5.72 -35.03
N VAL A 86 14.75 6.22 -35.46
CA VAL A 86 15.86 6.62 -34.60
C VAL A 86 15.95 8.15 -34.54
N VAL A 87 15.85 8.69 -33.31
CA VAL A 87 15.93 10.13 -33.07
C VAL A 87 16.99 10.43 -32.01
N ASP A 88 17.99 11.23 -32.38
CA ASP A 88 19.05 11.67 -31.47
C ASP A 88 18.88 13.16 -31.16
N LEU A 89 18.38 13.46 -29.98
CA LEU A 89 18.23 14.80 -29.38
C LEU A 89 19.15 14.98 -28.17
N SER A 90 20.23 14.21 -28.05
CA SER A 90 21.15 14.22 -26.90
C SER A 90 21.78 15.59 -26.62
N ASN A 91 21.84 16.48 -27.62
CA ASN A 91 22.33 17.86 -27.48
C ASN A 91 21.22 18.88 -27.13
N VAL A 92 19.97 18.46 -27.01
CA VAL A 92 18.84 19.32 -26.64
C VAL A 92 18.80 19.48 -25.12
N SER A 93 18.77 20.72 -24.63
CA SER A 93 18.71 21.03 -23.19
C SER A 93 17.34 21.53 -22.74
N SER A 94 16.38 21.61 -23.61
CA SER A 94 14.99 21.91 -23.30
C SER A 94 14.19 20.63 -23.20
N ASP A 95 13.08 20.66 -22.43
CA ASP A 95 12.18 19.54 -22.30
C ASP A 95 11.74 19.00 -23.67
N VAL A 96 11.81 17.69 -23.83
CA VAL A 96 11.28 16.93 -24.95
C VAL A 96 9.94 16.33 -24.54
N ARG A 97 8.95 16.47 -25.41
CA ARG A 97 7.62 15.92 -25.17
C ARG A 97 7.20 15.06 -26.35
N PHE A 98 6.92 13.82 -26.02
CA PHE A 98 6.26 12.91 -26.94
C PHE A 98 4.73 13.02 -26.73
N SER A 99 4.00 13.12 -27.84
CA SER A 99 2.53 13.05 -27.85
C SER A 99 2.10 12.17 -29.02
N GLY A 100 1.50 11.02 -28.74
CA GLY A 100 1.05 10.08 -29.78
C GLY A 100 0.65 8.73 -29.21
N GLU A 101 0.13 7.88 -30.07
CA GLU A 101 -0.33 6.53 -29.76
C GLU A 101 0.12 5.55 -30.86
N HIS A 102 0.48 4.33 -30.48
CA HIS A 102 0.60 3.16 -31.35
C HIS A 102 1.15 3.44 -32.78
N GLY A 103 2.38 3.92 -32.86
CA GLY A 103 3.06 4.11 -34.14
C GLY A 103 2.82 5.44 -34.84
N HIS A 104 2.11 6.39 -34.22
CA HIS A 104 2.01 7.76 -34.72
C HIS A 104 2.06 8.77 -33.59
N GLY A 105 2.76 9.86 -33.82
CA GLY A 105 2.92 10.87 -32.80
C GLY A 105 3.73 12.09 -33.23
N ILE A 106 3.98 12.90 -32.22
CA ILE A 106 4.75 14.13 -32.34
C ILE A 106 5.81 14.13 -31.24
N ILE A 107 7.07 14.26 -31.60
CA ILE A 107 8.14 14.60 -30.67
C ILE A 107 8.40 16.07 -30.77
N GLY A 108 8.06 16.86 -29.75
CA GLY A 108 8.25 18.30 -29.69
C GLY A 108 9.39 18.65 -28.72
N TYR A 109 10.23 19.60 -29.13
CA TYR A 109 11.30 20.15 -28.31
C TYR A 109 11.54 21.61 -28.66
N ASN A 110 12.26 22.35 -27.80
CA ASN A 110 12.56 23.76 -27.94
C ASN A 110 11.35 24.72 -27.80
N THR A 111 11.20 25.31 -26.63
CA THR A 111 10.09 26.20 -26.26
C THR A 111 10.01 27.51 -27.10
N ALA A 112 11.07 27.90 -27.77
CA ALA A 112 11.12 29.18 -28.51
C ALA A 112 10.59 29.10 -29.95
N ASN A 113 10.77 27.98 -30.63
CA ASN A 113 10.40 27.81 -32.03
C ASN A 113 9.55 26.58 -32.34
N TRP A 114 9.19 25.77 -31.34
CA TRP A 114 8.39 24.54 -31.50
C TRP A 114 8.88 23.68 -32.67
N GLU A 115 10.06 23.11 -32.51
CA GLU A 115 10.57 22.12 -33.44
C GLU A 115 9.85 20.80 -33.18
N HIS A 116 9.34 20.18 -34.23
CA HIS A 116 8.55 18.95 -34.12
C HIS A 116 9.03 17.91 -35.11
N ILE A 117 9.02 16.67 -34.66
CA ILE A 117 9.10 15.49 -35.52
C ILE A 117 7.71 14.86 -35.52
N PHE A 118 7.06 14.84 -36.67
CA PHE A 118 5.83 14.12 -36.88
C PHE A 118 6.14 12.74 -37.40
N PHE A 119 5.60 11.69 -36.80
CA PHE A 119 5.78 10.36 -37.34
C PHE A 119 4.47 9.58 -37.43
N ASN A 120 4.42 8.61 -38.32
CA ASN A 120 3.25 7.79 -38.60
C ASN A 120 3.69 6.40 -39.08
N ARG A 121 3.00 5.34 -38.65
CA ARG A 121 3.33 3.95 -38.96
C ARG A 121 4.78 3.62 -38.62
N ILE A 122 5.15 3.89 -37.40
CA ILE A 122 6.40 3.51 -36.77
C ILE A 122 6.08 2.56 -35.64
N GLU A 123 6.55 1.36 -35.72
CA GLU A 123 6.30 0.33 -34.70
C GLU A 123 7.34 0.37 -33.59
N ARG A 124 8.58 0.78 -33.91
CA ARG A 124 9.69 0.82 -32.96
C ARG A 124 10.35 2.20 -32.91
N LEU A 125 10.60 2.69 -31.69
CA LEU A 125 11.27 3.94 -31.43
C LEU A 125 12.63 3.71 -30.78
N VAL A 126 13.65 4.38 -31.29
CA VAL A 126 14.95 4.54 -30.62
C VAL A 126 15.15 6.04 -30.40
N LEU A 127 14.96 6.48 -29.17
CA LEU A 127 14.99 7.90 -28.81
C LEU A 127 16.04 8.17 -27.76
N THR A 128 16.92 9.14 -28.04
CA THR A 128 17.82 9.70 -27.04
C THR A 128 17.51 11.18 -26.88
N THR A 129 17.23 11.63 -25.66
CA THR A 129 17.05 13.04 -25.33
C THR A 129 18.23 13.58 -24.53
N GLY A 130 18.18 14.80 -24.05
CA GLY A 130 19.35 15.48 -23.48
C GLY A 130 19.25 15.77 -22.00
N SER A 131 19.11 17.05 -21.62
CA SER A 131 19.15 17.47 -20.21
C SER A 131 17.90 18.26 -19.78
N GLY A 132 16.81 18.12 -20.48
CA GLY A 132 15.51 18.69 -20.11
C GLY A 132 14.75 17.78 -19.14
N ASN A 133 13.60 18.24 -18.66
CA ASN A 133 12.65 17.35 -17.98
C ASN A 133 11.72 16.77 -19.05
N ASP A 134 12.03 15.58 -19.47
CA ASP A 134 11.44 14.97 -20.65
C ASP A 134 10.20 14.15 -20.32
N ARG A 135 9.29 14.06 -21.28
CA ARG A 135 8.09 13.23 -21.11
C ARG A 135 7.88 12.38 -22.36
N ILE A 136 8.13 11.10 -22.23
CA ILE A 136 8.23 10.18 -23.35
C ILE A 136 7.23 9.04 -23.20
N PHE A 137 6.53 8.73 -24.30
CA PHE A 137 5.80 7.49 -24.49
C PHE A 137 6.49 6.68 -25.57
N GLY A 138 6.41 5.37 -25.50
CA GLY A 138 6.92 4.50 -26.54
C GLY A 138 6.02 4.40 -27.77
N ALA A 139 6.45 3.65 -28.75
CA ALA A 139 5.68 3.30 -29.95
C ALA A 139 4.85 2.00 -29.72
N ALA A 140 4.78 1.10 -30.70
CA ALA A 140 3.89 -0.06 -30.64
C ALA A 140 4.59 -1.39 -30.31
N THR A 141 5.92 -1.43 -30.32
CA THR A 141 6.73 -2.62 -30.02
C THR A 141 7.99 -2.25 -29.25
N ASP A 142 8.97 -3.12 -29.20
CA ASP A 142 10.21 -3.02 -28.40
C ASP A 142 10.97 -1.71 -28.66
N ASP A 143 10.87 -0.78 -27.73
CA ASP A 143 11.48 0.54 -27.82
C ASP A 143 12.85 0.61 -27.09
N ILE A 144 13.64 1.60 -27.47
CA ILE A 144 14.88 1.95 -26.77
C ILE A 144 14.80 3.45 -26.45
N ILE A 145 14.69 3.80 -25.17
CA ILE A 145 14.53 5.17 -24.69
C ILE A 145 15.66 5.51 -23.75
N SER A 146 16.36 6.64 -24.00
CA SER A 146 17.34 7.19 -23.09
C SER A 146 17.08 8.68 -22.92
N THR A 147 16.76 9.14 -21.69
CA THR A 147 16.36 10.53 -21.46
C THR A 147 17.49 11.43 -20.93
N GLY A 148 18.54 10.85 -20.39
CA GLY A 148 19.78 11.58 -20.09
C GLY A 148 19.80 12.26 -18.74
N ALA A 149 19.54 13.55 -18.66
CA ALA A 149 19.57 14.27 -17.39
C ALA A 149 18.36 15.19 -17.25
N GLY A 150 17.80 15.25 -16.08
CA GLY A 150 16.57 15.99 -15.80
C GLY A 150 15.65 15.14 -14.92
N ASN A 151 14.49 15.64 -14.61
CA ASN A 151 13.46 14.82 -13.95
C ASN A 151 12.49 14.35 -15.03
N ASP A 152 12.68 13.13 -15.47
CA ASP A 152 12.05 12.59 -16.65
C ASP A 152 10.84 11.73 -16.33
N VAL A 153 9.94 11.59 -17.29
CA VAL A 153 8.78 10.69 -17.19
C VAL A 153 8.74 9.81 -18.43
N VAL A 154 8.85 8.51 -18.24
CA VAL A 154 8.72 7.52 -19.30
C VAL A 154 7.51 6.65 -19.03
N GLY A 155 6.62 6.56 -20.03
CA GLY A 155 5.37 5.82 -19.93
C GLY A 155 4.17 6.63 -19.44
N PRO A 156 2.98 6.02 -19.31
CA PRO A 156 1.73 6.69 -18.95
C PRO A 156 1.75 7.18 -17.50
N TYR A 157 1.61 8.48 -17.30
CA TYR A 157 1.45 9.09 -15.98
C TYR A 157 0.18 9.95 -15.95
N GLY A 158 -0.83 9.47 -15.28
CA GLY A 158 -2.22 9.88 -15.10
C GLY A 158 -2.63 11.36 -15.03
N VAL A 159 -2.15 12.22 -15.91
CA VAL A 159 -2.63 13.59 -16.08
C VAL A 159 -2.83 13.90 -17.56
N ASP A 160 -3.97 14.47 -17.90
CA ASP A 160 -4.32 15.03 -19.22
C ASP A 160 -4.81 14.07 -20.32
N GLY A 161 -5.66 13.08 -19.97
CA GLY A 161 -6.44 12.34 -20.97
C GLY A 161 -5.69 11.17 -21.62
N ASP A 162 -4.62 10.73 -20.99
CA ASP A 162 -3.99 9.45 -21.25
C ASP A 162 -4.98 8.32 -20.93
N ASP A 163 -5.22 7.41 -21.85
CA ASP A 163 -6.14 6.28 -21.69
C ASP A 163 -5.58 5.17 -20.79
N GLY A 164 -4.41 5.38 -20.19
CA GLY A 164 -3.78 4.44 -19.27
C GLY A 164 -3.18 3.21 -19.97
N THR A 165 -2.94 3.27 -21.28
CA THR A 165 -2.26 2.17 -21.98
C THR A 165 -0.77 2.23 -21.71
N SER A 166 -0.20 1.16 -21.16
CA SER A 166 1.24 0.96 -21.01
C SER A 166 1.92 0.92 -22.37
N MET A 167 3.23 1.19 -22.37
CA MET A 167 4.06 0.92 -23.55
C MET A 167 3.95 -0.58 -23.89
N LEU A 168 4.00 -0.90 -25.17
CA LEU A 168 3.89 -2.28 -25.63
C LEU A 168 5.24 -2.78 -26.11
N GLY A 169 5.59 -4.01 -25.79
CA GLY A 169 6.83 -4.65 -26.24
C GLY A 169 7.79 -4.95 -25.10
N ASP A 170 8.99 -5.35 -25.48
CA ASP A 170 10.11 -5.59 -24.55
C ASP A 170 11.05 -4.38 -24.62
N ASP A 171 10.81 -3.38 -23.79
CA ASP A 171 11.44 -2.07 -23.89
C ASP A 171 12.77 -1.98 -23.14
N ALA A 172 13.66 -1.11 -23.59
CA ALA A 172 14.90 -0.76 -22.90
C ALA A 172 14.87 0.74 -22.55
N ILE A 173 14.78 1.03 -21.26
CA ILE A 173 14.61 2.37 -20.70
C ILE A 173 15.82 2.70 -19.83
N ASP A 174 16.46 3.86 -20.09
CA ASP A 174 17.56 4.41 -19.30
C ASP A 174 17.28 5.91 -19.09
N THR A 175 16.92 6.31 -17.86
CA THR A 175 16.55 7.70 -17.58
C THR A 175 17.72 8.56 -17.10
N GLY A 176 18.80 7.94 -16.63
CA GLY A 176 20.09 8.61 -16.46
C GLY A 176 20.25 9.35 -15.14
N SER A 177 20.05 10.65 -15.08
CA SER A 177 20.22 11.39 -13.82
C SER A 177 19.14 12.41 -13.59
N GLY A 178 18.52 12.37 -12.44
CA GLY A 178 17.39 13.20 -12.04
C GLY A 178 16.45 12.38 -11.16
N GLY A 179 15.38 12.96 -10.71
CA GLY A 179 14.32 12.21 -10.02
C GLY A 179 13.27 11.79 -11.04
N ASP A 180 13.37 10.57 -11.52
CA ASP A 180 12.65 10.09 -12.69
C ASP A 180 11.42 9.25 -12.33
N ILE A 181 10.48 9.17 -13.27
CA ILE A 181 9.31 8.30 -13.13
C ILE A 181 9.22 7.40 -14.36
N ILE A 182 9.27 6.10 -14.13
CA ILE A 182 9.13 5.09 -15.17
C ILE A 182 7.88 4.27 -14.88
N ASN A 183 6.97 4.23 -15.84
CA ASN A 183 5.76 3.42 -15.75
C ASN A 183 5.64 2.55 -17.00
N ASP A 184 6.06 1.31 -16.88
CA ASP A 184 5.97 0.34 -17.96
C ASP A 184 5.64 -1.05 -17.40
N THR A 185 4.40 -1.47 -17.62
CA THR A 185 3.82 -2.69 -17.03
C THR A 185 3.61 -3.82 -18.04
N VAL A 186 4.07 -3.68 -19.28
CA VAL A 186 3.89 -4.68 -20.32
C VAL A 186 5.22 -5.05 -20.95
N GLY A 187 5.49 -6.34 -21.11
CA GLY A 187 6.70 -6.84 -21.76
C GLY A 187 7.82 -7.27 -20.81
N ALA A 188 8.90 -7.81 -21.38
CA ALA A 188 10.09 -8.20 -20.65
C ALA A 188 11.13 -7.06 -20.64
N ASN A 189 10.76 -5.96 -19.97
CA ASN A 189 11.46 -4.69 -20.04
C ASN A 189 12.82 -4.71 -19.32
N ARG A 190 13.70 -3.82 -19.73
CA ARG A 190 14.99 -3.54 -19.10
C ARG A 190 15.00 -2.10 -18.66
N ILE A 191 14.87 -1.87 -17.36
CA ILE A 191 14.69 -0.55 -16.77
C ILE A 191 15.94 -0.18 -15.96
N PHE A 192 16.52 0.97 -16.25
CA PHE A 192 17.63 1.59 -15.54
C PHE A 192 17.26 3.03 -15.21
N ALA A 193 16.94 3.31 -13.94
CA ALA A 193 16.51 4.65 -13.53
C ALA A 193 17.69 5.61 -13.33
N GLY A 194 18.76 5.18 -12.66
CA GLY A 194 20.03 5.89 -12.73
C GLY A 194 20.48 6.58 -11.45
N ASP A 195 20.75 7.89 -11.50
CA ASP A 195 21.19 8.66 -10.34
C ASP A 195 20.03 9.49 -9.77
N HIS A 196 19.91 9.59 -8.45
CA HIS A 196 18.92 10.28 -7.63
C HIS A 196 17.69 9.40 -7.36
N ASN A 197 16.65 10.02 -6.81
CA ASN A 197 15.51 9.29 -6.24
C ASN A 197 14.43 9.08 -7.29
N ASP A 198 14.26 7.84 -7.71
CA ASP A 198 13.41 7.45 -8.81
C ASP A 198 12.16 6.67 -8.38
N ILE A 199 11.17 6.65 -9.26
CA ILE A 199 9.95 5.88 -9.08
C ILE A 199 9.78 4.96 -10.30
N ILE A 200 9.78 3.66 -10.05
CA ILE A 200 9.59 2.63 -11.06
C ILE A 200 8.27 1.90 -10.79
N ILE A 201 7.42 1.85 -11.80
CA ILE A 201 6.13 1.14 -11.77
C ILE A 201 6.16 0.09 -12.89
N THR A 202 6.08 -1.19 -12.52
CA THR A 202 6.19 -2.26 -13.50
C THR A 202 5.54 -3.56 -13.01
N THR A 203 5.76 -4.66 -13.72
CA THR A 203 5.33 -6.01 -13.35
C THR A 203 6.53 -6.97 -13.29
N LEU A 204 6.30 -8.19 -12.80
CA LEU A 204 7.31 -9.24 -12.79
C LEU A 204 7.59 -9.87 -14.17
N SER A 205 7.05 -9.34 -15.24
CA SER A 205 7.44 -9.68 -16.61
C SER A 205 8.73 -9.01 -17.05
N SER A 206 9.14 -7.91 -16.41
CA SER A 206 10.41 -7.22 -16.70
C SER A 206 11.63 -8.11 -16.50
N ALA A 207 12.61 -8.00 -17.40
CA ALA A 207 13.84 -8.80 -17.34
C ALA A 207 14.88 -8.23 -16.37
N VAL A 208 14.96 -6.89 -16.27
CA VAL A 208 15.88 -6.16 -15.39
C VAL A 208 15.17 -4.92 -14.85
N ILE A 209 15.34 -4.68 -13.57
CA ILE A 209 14.90 -3.45 -12.88
C ILE A 209 16.08 -2.97 -12.04
N ASP A 210 16.61 -1.81 -12.34
CA ASP A 210 17.72 -1.20 -11.61
C ASP A 210 17.36 0.25 -11.26
N GLY A 211 17.18 0.54 -9.98
CA GLY A 211 16.96 1.90 -9.47
C GLY A 211 18.20 2.76 -9.59
N GLY A 212 19.36 2.16 -9.34
CA GLY A 212 20.66 2.83 -9.47
C GLY A 212 21.18 3.41 -8.17
N ASN A 213 21.57 4.69 -8.19
CA ASN A 213 22.06 5.39 -7.01
C ASN A 213 21.01 6.36 -6.49
N GLY A 214 20.48 6.14 -5.33
CA GLY A 214 19.49 7.05 -4.80
C GLY A 214 18.72 6.47 -3.62
N TRP A 215 17.52 6.96 -3.49
CA TRP A 215 16.48 6.39 -2.66
C TRP A 215 15.31 6.07 -3.56
N ASP A 216 15.33 4.85 -4.11
CA ASP A 216 14.50 4.47 -5.22
C ASP A 216 13.31 3.65 -4.78
N LYS A 217 12.17 3.94 -5.40
CA LYS A 217 10.91 3.26 -5.11
C LYS A 217 10.48 2.38 -6.28
N LEU A 218 10.29 1.09 -6.01
CA LEU A 218 9.72 0.13 -6.94
C LEU A 218 8.27 -0.22 -6.56
N SER A 219 7.37 -0.13 -7.53
CA SER A 219 6.00 -0.64 -7.41
C SER A 219 5.77 -1.76 -8.42
N ILE A 220 5.46 -2.96 -7.92
CA ILE A 220 5.14 -4.15 -8.73
C ILE A 220 3.65 -4.44 -8.60
N PHE A 221 2.94 -4.46 -9.73
CA PHE A 221 1.52 -4.81 -9.79
C PHE A 221 1.34 -6.10 -10.59
N ASP A 222 1.07 -7.21 -9.91
CA ASP A 222 0.89 -8.53 -10.54
C ASP A 222 -0.31 -9.30 -9.95
N GLU A 223 -1.36 -8.55 -9.54
CA GLU A 223 -2.58 -9.06 -8.90
C GLU A 223 -3.32 -10.13 -9.72
N GLY A 224 -3.12 -10.15 -11.03
CA GLY A 224 -3.70 -11.15 -11.93
C GLY A 224 -2.99 -12.50 -11.93
N ARG A 225 -1.86 -12.63 -11.26
CA ARG A 225 -1.10 -13.88 -11.18
C ARG A 225 -1.78 -14.88 -10.27
N THR A 226 -1.75 -16.14 -10.68
CA THR A 226 -2.28 -17.27 -9.89
C THR A 226 -1.23 -18.33 -9.59
N ASP A 227 -0.04 -18.18 -10.17
CA ASP A 227 1.11 -19.06 -9.91
C ASP A 227 1.98 -18.42 -8.83
N GLY A 228 2.44 -19.23 -7.88
CA GLY A 228 3.33 -18.76 -6.82
C GLY A 228 4.65 -18.20 -7.36
N VAL A 229 5.07 -17.06 -6.81
CA VAL A 229 6.32 -16.38 -7.17
C VAL A 229 7.21 -16.17 -5.95
N THR A 230 8.52 -16.18 -6.18
CA THR A 230 9.50 -15.77 -5.18
C THR A 230 10.13 -14.45 -5.61
N ILE A 231 10.13 -13.45 -4.73
CA ILE A 231 10.85 -12.18 -4.88
C ILE A 231 11.82 -12.06 -3.71
N ASP A 232 13.10 -11.90 -4.00
CA ASP A 232 14.13 -11.73 -2.99
C ASP A 232 14.94 -10.46 -3.32
N PHE A 233 14.62 -9.36 -2.65
CA PHE A 233 15.34 -8.08 -2.80
C PHE A 233 16.76 -8.16 -2.24
N GLY A 234 17.00 -9.01 -1.25
CA GLY A 234 18.34 -9.21 -0.68
C GLY A 234 19.32 -9.90 -1.65
N GLN A 235 18.82 -10.77 -2.50
CA GLN A 235 19.59 -11.43 -3.55
C GLN A 235 19.39 -10.79 -4.93
N GLY A 236 18.42 -9.90 -5.07
CA GLY A 236 18.17 -9.12 -6.28
C GLY A 236 17.54 -9.91 -7.43
N PHE A 237 16.58 -10.77 -7.13
CA PHE A 237 15.90 -11.53 -8.19
C PHE A 237 14.44 -11.87 -7.86
N ALA A 238 13.67 -12.19 -8.92
CA ALA A 238 12.41 -12.90 -8.80
C ALA A 238 12.46 -14.23 -9.58
N SER A 239 11.66 -15.21 -9.14
CA SER A 239 11.60 -16.55 -9.76
C SER A 239 11.07 -16.53 -11.20
N THR A 240 10.46 -15.45 -11.63
CA THR A 240 10.09 -15.17 -13.03
C THR A 240 11.30 -14.97 -13.95
N GLY A 241 12.46 -14.73 -13.38
CA GLY A 241 13.71 -14.42 -14.10
C GLY A 241 14.09 -12.95 -14.06
N THR A 242 13.29 -12.09 -13.43
CA THR A 242 13.56 -10.65 -13.24
C THR A 242 14.77 -10.46 -12.32
N LEU A 243 15.70 -9.60 -12.72
CA LEU A 243 16.81 -9.11 -11.87
C LEU A 243 16.41 -7.76 -11.30
N ILE A 244 16.63 -7.56 -9.98
CA ILE A 244 16.25 -6.34 -9.26
C ILE A 244 17.46 -5.83 -8.48
N SER A 245 17.79 -4.54 -8.62
CA SER A 245 18.89 -3.89 -7.90
C SER A 245 18.61 -2.41 -7.65
N GLY A 246 19.34 -1.79 -6.70
CA GLY A 246 19.24 -0.35 -6.42
C GLY A 246 17.85 0.08 -5.96
N ILE A 247 17.21 -0.66 -5.06
CA ILE A 247 15.86 -0.34 -4.55
C ILE A 247 15.92 -0.27 -3.02
N GLU A 248 15.43 0.81 -2.47
CA GLU A 248 15.34 1.07 -1.02
C GLU A 248 13.91 0.94 -0.48
N VAL A 249 12.89 1.16 -1.33
CA VAL A 249 11.48 1.06 -0.94
C VAL A 249 10.72 0.25 -1.98
N ALA A 250 9.95 -0.72 -1.54
CA ALA A 250 9.12 -1.52 -2.45
C ALA A 250 7.64 -1.51 -2.07
N SER A 251 6.78 -1.49 -3.09
CA SER A 251 5.36 -1.82 -3.00
C SER A 251 5.07 -2.99 -3.94
N VAL A 252 4.54 -4.08 -3.39
CA VAL A 252 4.33 -5.32 -4.14
C VAL A 252 2.90 -5.78 -3.96
N ASP A 253 2.14 -5.84 -5.05
CA ASP A 253 0.78 -6.34 -5.09
C ASP A 253 0.75 -7.63 -5.93
N LEU A 254 0.54 -8.77 -5.27
CA LEU A 254 0.47 -10.10 -5.88
C LEU A 254 -0.97 -10.62 -5.89
N GLY A 255 -1.20 -11.66 -6.66
CA GLY A 255 -2.51 -12.27 -6.83
C GLY A 255 -2.73 -13.50 -5.95
N GLY A 256 -3.34 -14.54 -6.53
CA GLY A 256 -3.49 -15.82 -5.85
C GLY A 256 -2.33 -16.75 -6.18
N GLY A 257 -1.81 -17.40 -5.20
CA GLY A 257 -0.66 -18.32 -5.36
C GLY A 257 0.06 -18.42 -4.04
N SER A 258 0.94 -19.41 -3.87
CA SER A 258 1.79 -19.46 -2.68
C SER A 258 3.06 -18.68 -2.96
N ASP A 259 3.12 -17.44 -2.49
CA ASP A 259 4.16 -16.49 -2.82
C ASP A 259 5.21 -16.38 -1.71
N THR A 260 6.42 -16.02 -2.10
CA THR A 260 7.51 -15.77 -1.16
C THR A 260 8.10 -14.39 -1.44
N LEU A 261 8.12 -13.52 -0.43
CA LEU A 261 8.67 -12.17 -0.50
C LEU A 261 9.70 -11.96 0.60
N ILE A 262 10.92 -11.61 0.21
CA ILE A 262 12.02 -11.31 1.13
C ILE A 262 12.50 -9.89 0.87
N ALA A 263 12.26 -8.99 1.81
CA ALA A 263 12.64 -7.59 1.71
C ALA A 263 14.16 -7.36 1.72
N GLY A 264 14.90 -8.20 2.44
CA GLY A 264 16.36 -8.09 2.47
C GLY A 264 16.84 -6.79 3.10
N ASN A 265 17.35 -5.87 2.28
CA ASN A 265 17.90 -4.58 2.72
C ASN A 265 16.95 -3.40 2.43
N LEU A 266 15.70 -3.64 2.08
CA LEU A 266 14.73 -2.55 1.93
C LEU A 266 14.60 -1.78 3.25
N SER A 267 14.41 -0.49 3.15
CA SER A 267 14.12 0.38 4.29
C SER A 267 12.63 0.43 4.63
N SER A 268 11.77 0.03 3.69
CA SER A 268 10.33 -0.14 3.90
C SER A 268 9.72 -1.00 2.80
N LEU A 269 8.83 -1.89 3.20
CA LEU A 269 8.03 -2.75 2.32
C LEU A 269 6.54 -2.48 2.52
N THR A 270 5.80 -2.40 1.43
CA THR A 270 4.34 -2.54 1.42
C THR A 270 4.00 -3.76 0.58
N ALA A 271 3.37 -4.77 1.15
CA ALA A 271 3.07 -6.02 0.47
C ALA A 271 1.59 -6.39 0.62
N HIS A 272 0.94 -6.64 -0.51
CA HIS A 272 -0.37 -7.27 -0.59
C HIS A 272 -0.21 -8.60 -1.32
N MET A 273 -0.26 -9.69 -0.56
CA MET A 273 0.13 -11.01 -1.07
C MET A 273 -1.03 -11.77 -1.75
N GLY A 274 -2.29 -11.33 -1.53
CA GLY A 274 -3.46 -12.04 -2.02
C GLY A 274 -3.71 -13.36 -1.31
N ASP A 275 -4.43 -14.26 -1.99
CA ASP A 275 -4.78 -15.59 -1.46
C ASP A 275 -3.66 -16.61 -1.73
N GLY A 276 -3.58 -17.67 -0.91
CA GLY A 276 -2.60 -18.75 -1.02
C GLY A 276 -1.69 -18.81 0.20
N ASP A 277 -0.88 -19.85 0.32
CA ASP A 277 0.02 -20.02 1.47
C ASP A 277 1.29 -19.18 1.24
N ASN A 278 1.33 -17.98 1.80
CA ASN A 278 2.35 -16.98 1.54
C ASN A 278 3.44 -16.94 2.62
N TYR A 279 4.63 -16.55 2.22
CA TYR A 279 5.75 -16.30 3.11
C TYR A 279 6.29 -14.89 2.88
N VAL A 280 6.35 -14.07 3.95
CA VAL A 280 6.93 -12.73 3.89
C VAL A 280 7.96 -12.54 5.00
N ALA A 281 9.12 -11.99 4.64
CA ALA A 281 10.12 -11.48 5.57
C ALA A 281 10.36 -10.00 5.28
N GLY A 282 9.84 -9.11 6.15
CA GLY A 282 9.83 -7.64 5.99
C GLY A 282 11.21 -7.01 6.10
N GLY A 283 12.04 -7.50 7.03
CA GLY A 283 13.43 -7.06 7.12
C GLY A 283 13.68 -6.01 8.20
N SER A 284 14.05 -4.80 7.83
CA SER A 284 14.29 -3.72 8.79
C SER A 284 13.64 -2.44 8.31
N GLY A 285 12.87 -1.80 9.14
CA GLY A 285 12.13 -0.58 8.81
C GLY A 285 10.66 -0.82 9.06
N ARG A 286 9.85 0.21 8.85
CA ARG A 286 8.41 0.06 9.02
C ARG A 286 7.80 -0.60 7.79
N ASP A 287 7.28 -1.80 7.97
CA ASP A 287 6.69 -2.59 6.91
C ASP A 287 5.17 -2.74 7.08
N TYR A 288 4.48 -2.84 5.97
CA TYR A 288 3.06 -3.16 5.91
C TYR A 288 2.87 -4.42 5.09
N VAL A 289 2.36 -5.47 5.70
CA VAL A 289 2.15 -6.76 5.05
C VAL A 289 0.72 -7.22 5.25
N ALA A 290 0.02 -7.46 4.15
CA ALA A 290 -1.34 -7.99 4.15
C ALA A 290 -1.44 -9.25 3.29
N SER A 291 -1.96 -10.32 3.87
CA SER A 291 -2.28 -11.57 3.17
C SER A 291 -3.78 -11.84 3.17
N GLY A 292 -4.22 -12.69 2.25
CA GLY A 292 -5.59 -13.14 2.10
C GLY A 292 -5.89 -14.42 2.85
N SER A 293 -6.49 -15.38 2.16
CA SER A 293 -6.76 -16.72 2.70
C SER A 293 -5.64 -17.69 2.35
N GLY A 294 -5.32 -18.57 3.24
CA GLY A 294 -4.24 -19.56 3.11
C GLY A 294 -3.49 -19.70 4.42
N ASP A 295 -2.58 -20.67 4.54
CA ASP A 295 -1.73 -20.82 5.72
C ASP A 295 -0.48 -19.93 5.53
N ASP A 296 -0.50 -18.71 6.07
CA ASP A 296 0.50 -17.67 5.82
C ASP A 296 1.59 -17.62 6.90
N ALA A 297 2.79 -17.21 6.51
CA ALA A 297 3.89 -16.95 7.43
C ALA A 297 4.45 -15.53 7.20
N LEU A 298 4.06 -14.59 8.07
CA LEU A 298 4.37 -13.17 7.97
C LEU A 298 5.32 -12.76 9.10
N TYR A 299 6.46 -12.23 8.74
CA TYR A 299 7.49 -11.73 9.67
C TYR A 299 7.75 -10.27 9.35
N GLY A 300 7.46 -9.36 10.29
CA GLY A 300 7.76 -7.92 10.17
C GLY A 300 9.26 -7.70 10.20
N GLY A 301 9.90 -8.07 11.27
CA GLY A 301 11.34 -8.05 11.41
C GLY A 301 11.82 -7.03 12.43
N ALA A 302 12.32 -5.90 12.01
CA ALA A 302 12.69 -4.83 12.91
C ALA A 302 12.09 -3.51 12.42
N GLY A 303 11.45 -2.77 13.30
CA GLY A 303 10.69 -1.55 13.00
C GLY A 303 9.27 -1.68 13.53
N ASP A 304 8.51 -0.60 13.49
CA ASP A 304 7.10 -0.63 13.92
C ASP A 304 6.24 -1.12 12.74
N ASP A 305 5.94 -2.42 12.68
CA ASP A 305 5.35 -3.09 11.54
C ASP A 305 3.83 -3.24 11.64
N ILE A 306 3.18 -3.45 10.51
CA ILE A 306 1.75 -3.78 10.44
C ILE A 306 1.59 -5.09 9.68
N LEU A 307 1.11 -6.12 10.38
CA LEU A 307 0.82 -7.44 9.80
C LEU A 307 -0.68 -7.72 9.81
N ILE A 308 -1.23 -8.08 8.66
CA ILE A 308 -2.65 -8.38 8.50
C ILE A 308 -2.80 -9.74 7.82
N SER A 309 -3.57 -10.65 8.44
CA SER A 309 -3.95 -11.91 7.83
C SER A 309 -5.45 -12.15 7.96
N ALA A 310 -6.06 -12.71 6.91
CA ALA A 310 -7.52 -12.84 6.82
C ALA A 310 -8.08 -14.22 7.13
N GLY A 311 -7.29 -15.28 7.12
CA GLY A 311 -7.77 -16.61 7.49
C GLY A 311 -6.94 -17.76 6.97
N GLY A 312 -6.77 -18.75 7.81
CA GLY A 312 -5.88 -19.90 7.65
C GLY A 312 -5.32 -20.30 9.00
N ASN A 313 -4.25 -21.06 8.99
CA ASN A 313 -3.44 -21.37 10.15
C ASN A 313 -2.13 -20.59 10.03
N ASP A 314 -2.14 -19.36 10.51
CA ASP A 314 -1.10 -18.42 10.18
C ASP A 314 -0.02 -18.33 11.25
N VAL A 315 1.17 -17.94 10.84
CA VAL A 315 2.26 -17.54 11.70
C VAL A 315 2.54 -16.07 11.46
N LEU A 316 2.27 -15.23 12.46
CA LEU A 316 2.54 -13.80 12.41
C LEU A 316 3.55 -13.46 13.51
N ALA A 317 4.64 -12.84 13.16
CA ALA A 317 5.64 -12.37 14.09
C ALA A 317 6.03 -10.93 13.79
N GLY A 318 5.75 -10.00 14.72
CA GLY A 318 6.11 -8.59 14.61
C GLY A 318 7.61 -8.43 14.58
N GLY A 319 8.28 -8.71 15.66
CA GLY A 319 9.73 -8.74 15.76
C GLY A 319 10.29 -7.73 16.75
N ASP A 320 11.22 -6.86 16.33
CA ASP A 320 11.71 -5.76 17.14
C ASP A 320 10.95 -4.47 16.79
N GLY A 321 10.23 -3.87 17.68
CA GLY A 321 9.48 -2.62 17.44
C GLY A 321 8.12 -2.66 18.09
N ASN A 322 7.33 -1.60 17.94
CA ASN A 322 5.96 -1.57 18.43
C ASN A 322 5.03 -1.94 17.26
N ASP A 323 4.61 -3.20 17.22
CA ASP A 323 3.95 -3.79 16.08
C ASP A 323 2.42 -3.77 16.20
N GLU A 324 1.75 -3.70 15.06
CA GLU A 324 0.31 -3.83 14.96
C GLU A 324 -0.04 -5.11 14.19
N ILE A 325 -0.58 -6.12 14.87
CA ILE A 325 -0.91 -7.42 14.28
C ILE A 325 -2.43 -7.60 14.26
N TYR A 326 -2.99 -7.76 13.08
CA TYR A 326 -4.43 -7.92 12.86
C TYR A 326 -4.73 -9.30 12.25
N TYR A 327 -5.39 -10.14 13.02
CA TYR A 327 -5.88 -11.42 12.54
C TYR A 327 -7.41 -11.44 12.50
N GLY A 328 -7.96 -11.60 11.30
CA GLY A 328 -9.40 -11.41 11.06
C GLY A 328 -10.07 -12.45 10.17
N GLY A 329 -9.80 -13.75 10.36
CA GLY A 329 -10.48 -14.81 9.63
C GLY A 329 -11.94 -14.97 10.00
N THR A 330 -12.85 -14.99 9.00
CA THR A 330 -14.27 -15.35 9.18
C THR A 330 -14.50 -16.86 9.15
N SER A 331 -13.50 -17.64 8.88
CA SER A 331 -13.51 -19.10 8.87
C SER A 331 -12.61 -19.62 9.98
N PHE A 332 -13.20 -20.28 10.93
CA PHE A 332 -12.46 -21.09 11.89
C PHE A 332 -11.75 -22.20 11.10
N GLY A 333 -10.48 -22.01 10.80
CA GLY A 333 -9.63 -23.12 10.38
C GLY A 333 -9.60 -24.14 11.51
N ASP A 334 -9.54 -25.41 11.16
CA ASP A 334 -9.38 -26.50 12.16
C ASP A 334 -7.97 -26.52 12.78
N GLY A 335 -7.16 -25.43 12.62
CA GLY A 335 -5.77 -25.31 12.98
C GLY A 335 -5.47 -24.20 13.99
N GLU A 336 -4.22 -24.14 14.38
CA GLU A 336 -3.72 -23.25 15.43
C GLU A 336 -2.93 -22.10 14.77
N THR A 337 -3.47 -20.89 14.79
CA THR A 337 -2.72 -19.68 14.46
C THR A 337 -1.70 -19.38 15.56
N TYR A 338 -0.51 -19.00 15.19
CA TYR A 338 0.55 -18.56 16.09
C TYR A 338 0.86 -17.10 15.85
N ILE A 339 0.72 -16.27 16.90
CA ILE A 339 1.05 -14.84 16.86
C ILE A 339 2.11 -14.55 17.92
N ASP A 340 3.15 -13.83 17.55
CA ASP A 340 4.25 -13.39 18.40
C ASP A 340 4.43 -11.88 18.17
N GLY A 341 4.15 -11.03 19.18
CA GLY A 341 4.41 -9.58 19.10
C GLY A 341 5.89 -9.32 18.94
N GLY A 342 6.69 -9.87 19.85
CA GLY A 342 8.14 -9.78 19.82
C GLY A 342 8.71 -8.88 20.90
N ALA A 343 9.42 -7.84 20.53
CA ALA A 343 10.01 -6.90 21.48
C ALA A 343 9.54 -5.47 21.21
N GLY A 344 8.88 -4.87 22.16
CA GLY A 344 8.26 -3.54 22.07
C GLY A 344 6.86 -3.57 22.65
N ASP A 345 6.15 -2.47 22.57
CA ASP A 345 4.77 -2.38 23.07
C ASP A 345 3.84 -2.68 21.89
N ASP A 346 3.34 -3.91 21.82
CA ASP A 346 2.63 -4.44 20.65
C ASP A 346 1.10 -4.38 20.81
N LEU A 347 0.40 -4.21 19.68
CA LEU A 347 -1.04 -4.33 19.58
C LEU A 347 -1.42 -5.58 18.78
N ILE A 348 -2.02 -6.56 19.42
CA ILE A 348 -2.51 -7.78 18.78
C ILE A 348 -4.04 -7.76 18.78
N GLN A 349 -4.64 -7.61 17.61
CA GLN A 349 -6.09 -7.64 17.44
C GLN A 349 -6.53 -8.92 16.76
N VAL A 350 -7.48 -9.63 17.37
CA VAL A 350 -8.00 -10.90 16.86
C VAL A 350 -9.53 -10.91 16.82
N VAL A 351 -10.09 -11.55 15.79
CA VAL A 351 -11.54 -11.80 15.68
C VAL A 351 -11.79 -13.28 15.86
N ALA A 352 -12.59 -13.66 16.87
CA ALA A 352 -12.98 -15.05 17.16
C ALA A 352 -11.79 -16.05 17.20
N PRO A 353 -10.81 -15.85 18.08
CA PRO A 353 -9.51 -16.48 17.96
C PRO A 353 -9.46 -17.95 18.39
N SER A 354 -8.63 -18.72 17.68
CA SER A 354 -8.10 -20.01 18.13
C SER A 354 -6.60 -20.03 17.89
N GLY A 355 -5.80 -20.61 18.78
CA GLY A 355 -4.36 -20.72 18.63
C GLY A 355 -3.57 -20.21 19.83
N PHE A 356 -2.37 -19.69 19.55
CA PHE A 356 -1.44 -19.23 20.58
C PHE A 356 -1.00 -17.79 20.27
N ILE A 357 -1.04 -16.94 21.29
CA ILE A 357 -0.57 -15.55 21.24
C ILE A 357 0.51 -15.36 22.30
N ASP A 358 1.65 -14.82 21.89
CA ASP A 358 2.71 -14.34 22.78
C ASP A 358 2.87 -12.84 22.54
N GLY A 359 2.65 -12.01 23.55
CA GLY A 359 2.92 -10.57 23.47
C GLY A 359 4.42 -10.31 23.30
N GLY A 360 5.22 -11.07 24.08
CA GLY A 360 6.67 -10.97 24.01
C GLY A 360 7.27 -10.13 25.10
N GLY A 361 7.97 -9.08 24.77
CA GLY A 361 8.64 -8.23 25.74
C GLY A 361 8.34 -6.77 25.59
N GLY A 362 7.62 -6.19 26.53
CA GLY A 362 7.17 -4.81 26.53
C GLY A 362 5.90 -4.64 27.32
N SER A 363 5.02 -3.79 26.87
CA SER A 363 3.65 -3.64 27.40
C SER A 363 2.63 -3.89 26.29
N ASP A 364 2.24 -5.14 26.18
CA ASP A 364 1.50 -5.66 25.04
C ASP A 364 0.01 -5.61 25.26
N THR A 365 -0.75 -5.30 24.21
CA THR A 365 -2.21 -5.17 24.24
C THR A 365 -2.85 -6.25 23.40
N LEU A 366 -3.70 -7.07 24.02
CA LEU A 366 -4.58 -7.99 23.32
C LEU A 366 -5.99 -7.41 23.20
N ARG A 367 -6.41 -7.17 21.96
CA ARG A 367 -7.78 -6.75 21.62
C ARG A 367 -8.54 -7.91 21.01
N VAL A 368 -9.65 -8.30 21.62
CA VAL A 368 -10.55 -9.32 21.06
C VAL A 368 -11.83 -8.67 20.58
N VAL A 369 -12.07 -8.78 19.26
CA VAL A 369 -13.25 -8.19 18.60
C VAL A 369 -14.27 -9.30 18.34
N ASP A 370 -15.55 -9.02 18.64
CA ASP A 370 -16.70 -9.91 18.41
C ASP A 370 -16.58 -11.30 19.08
N PRO A 371 -16.41 -11.34 20.41
CA PRO A 371 -16.34 -12.59 21.13
C PRO A 371 -17.68 -13.34 21.11
N LEU A 372 -17.63 -14.65 21.31
CA LEU A 372 -18.82 -15.50 21.35
C LEU A 372 -19.71 -15.15 22.54
N PRO A 373 -21.05 -15.24 22.41
CA PRO A 373 -21.98 -15.01 23.53
C PRO A 373 -21.70 -15.93 24.72
N GLY A 374 -21.75 -15.37 25.94
CA GLY A 374 -21.48 -16.10 27.16
C GLY A 374 -19.99 -16.39 27.41
N THR A 375 -19.15 -15.42 27.10
CA THR A 375 -17.69 -15.49 27.24
C THR A 375 -17.27 -15.56 28.70
N ASN A 376 -16.41 -16.51 29.01
CA ASN A 376 -15.69 -16.54 30.27
C ASN A 376 -14.21 -16.35 30.01
N PHE A 377 -13.70 -15.21 30.42
CA PHE A 377 -12.30 -14.85 30.33
C PHE A 377 -11.69 -14.65 31.71
N ASP A 378 -10.60 -15.35 31.97
CA ASP A 378 -9.80 -15.17 33.19
C ASP A 378 -8.32 -15.15 32.78
N ALA A 379 -7.72 -13.96 32.79
CA ALA A 379 -6.33 -13.77 32.40
C ALA A 379 -5.36 -14.63 33.22
N SER A 380 -5.71 -15.00 34.45
CA SER A 380 -4.86 -15.86 35.27
C SER A 380 -4.68 -17.28 34.72
N THR A 381 -5.57 -17.70 33.82
CA THR A 381 -5.48 -19.00 33.15
C THR A 381 -4.67 -18.98 31.89
N GLY A 382 -4.41 -17.78 31.33
CA GLY A 382 -3.78 -17.60 30.01
C GLY A 382 -4.62 -18.16 28.88
N THR A 383 -5.95 -18.20 29.02
CA THR A 383 -6.84 -18.78 28.02
C THR A 383 -8.12 -17.97 27.85
N LEU A 384 -8.60 -17.86 26.60
CA LEU A 384 -9.94 -17.38 26.26
C LEU A 384 -10.76 -18.56 25.71
N GLY A 385 -11.85 -18.89 26.37
CA GLY A 385 -12.64 -20.06 26.00
C GLY A 385 -11.84 -21.37 26.10
N THR A 386 -11.96 -22.21 25.08
CA THR A 386 -11.27 -23.51 25.03
C THR A 386 -10.17 -23.58 23.96
N THR A 387 -9.98 -22.53 23.19
CA THR A 387 -9.23 -22.58 21.93
C THR A 387 -8.11 -21.57 21.84
N LEU A 388 -8.17 -20.43 22.53
CA LEU A 388 -7.10 -19.45 22.55
C LEU A 388 -6.25 -19.56 23.80
N ILE A 389 -4.94 -19.63 23.64
CA ILE A 389 -3.93 -19.54 24.70
C ILE A 389 -3.14 -18.27 24.48
N PHE A 390 -2.87 -17.50 25.54
CA PHE A 390 -2.02 -16.32 25.47
C PHE A 390 -1.03 -16.24 26.62
N THR A 391 0.09 -15.56 26.38
CA THR A 391 1.16 -15.29 27.35
C THR A 391 1.73 -13.89 27.14
N ASN A 392 2.34 -13.34 28.18
CA ASN A 392 3.04 -12.04 28.10
C ASN A 392 2.15 -10.92 27.52
N ILE A 393 0.95 -10.79 28.07
CA ILE A 393 0.01 -9.71 27.74
C ILE A 393 -0.24 -8.92 29.02
N GLU A 394 0.03 -7.63 28.97
CA GLU A 394 -0.12 -6.71 30.10
C GLU A 394 -1.41 -5.93 30.06
N ARG A 395 -2.01 -5.73 28.85
CA ARG A 395 -3.21 -4.92 28.67
C ARG A 395 -4.26 -5.68 27.85
N PHE A 396 -5.51 -5.51 28.22
CA PHE A 396 -6.63 -6.18 27.54
C PHE A 396 -7.70 -5.17 27.12
N GLU A 397 -8.14 -5.28 25.87
CA GLU A 397 -9.33 -4.59 25.35
C GLU A 397 -10.35 -5.66 24.96
N LEU A 398 -11.33 -5.91 25.85
CA LEU A 398 -12.24 -7.05 25.75
C LEU A 398 -13.70 -6.59 25.74
N SER A 399 -14.48 -7.28 24.92
CA SER A 399 -15.92 -7.10 24.82
C SER A 399 -16.64 -8.43 25.03
N GLY A 400 -17.65 -8.50 25.90
CA GLY A 400 -18.39 -9.72 26.25
C GLY A 400 -19.36 -10.19 25.17
N GLY A 401 -19.86 -9.28 24.35
CA GLY A 401 -20.84 -9.60 23.30
C GLY A 401 -22.29 -9.61 23.81
N SER A 402 -23.00 -10.71 23.58
CA SER A 402 -24.37 -10.87 24.11
C SER A 402 -24.46 -12.10 25.03
N GLY A 403 -25.16 -11.96 26.13
CA GLY A 403 -25.32 -13.02 27.12
C GLY A 403 -24.63 -12.66 28.42
N ASN A 404 -24.64 -13.54 29.40
CA ASN A 404 -24.02 -13.25 30.69
C ASN A 404 -22.55 -13.63 30.65
N ASP A 405 -21.69 -12.62 30.63
CA ASP A 405 -20.26 -12.77 30.48
C ASP A 405 -19.51 -12.63 31.81
N SER A 406 -18.35 -13.25 31.92
CA SER A 406 -17.46 -13.10 33.05
C SER A 406 -16.06 -12.82 32.54
N ILE A 407 -15.62 -11.56 32.73
CA ILE A 407 -14.32 -11.08 32.28
C ILE A 407 -13.51 -10.69 33.51
N ARG A 408 -12.32 -11.25 33.63
CA ARG A 408 -11.36 -10.94 34.68
C ARG A 408 -9.97 -10.78 34.09
N THR A 409 -9.39 -9.62 34.29
CA THR A 409 -7.98 -9.31 33.97
C THR A 409 -7.09 -9.37 35.23
N LEU A 410 -5.82 -9.02 35.14
CA LEU A 410 -4.90 -9.18 36.28
C LEU A 410 -4.24 -7.85 36.66
N ALA A 411 -3.42 -7.33 35.76
CA ALA A 411 -2.68 -6.08 35.93
C ALA A 411 -2.53 -5.40 34.56
N GLY A 412 -2.43 -4.08 34.58
CA GLY A 412 -2.40 -3.26 33.36
C GLY A 412 -3.61 -2.34 33.31
N ASP A 413 -3.57 -1.35 32.45
CA ASP A 413 -4.68 -0.41 32.28
C ASP A 413 -5.63 -1.01 31.22
N ASP A 414 -6.66 -1.73 31.68
CA ASP A 414 -7.53 -2.55 30.84
C ASP A 414 -8.82 -1.83 30.39
N GLN A 415 -9.42 -2.27 29.29
CA GLN A 415 -10.73 -1.80 28.83
C GLN A 415 -11.69 -2.97 28.68
N LEU A 416 -12.74 -3.00 29.52
CA LEU A 416 -13.68 -4.10 29.60
C LEU A 416 -15.10 -3.65 29.33
N ALA A 417 -15.80 -4.33 28.42
CA ALA A 417 -17.19 -4.09 28.08
C ALA A 417 -18.01 -5.38 28.20
N GLY A 418 -19.08 -5.38 29.00
CA GLY A 418 -20.03 -6.49 29.11
C GLY A 418 -20.96 -6.57 27.89
N ASN A 419 -21.53 -5.47 27.47
CA ASN A 419 -22.56 -5.23 26.44
C ASN A 419 -23.95 -5.72 26.87
N ASP A 420 -24.56 -6.76 26.22
CA ASP A 420 -25.90 -7.23 26.57
C ASP A 420 -25.82 -8.45 27.50
N GLY A 421 -26.42 -8.38 28.65
CA GLY A 421 -26.45 -9.51 29.58
C GLY A 421 -26.33 -9.06 31.02
N ASN A 422 -26.22 -10.01 31.94
CA ASN A 422 -25.89 -9.71 33.33
C ASN A 422 -24.44 -10.15 33.56
N ASP A 423 -23.54 -9.19 33.47
CA ASP A 423 -22.12 -9.43 33.31
C ASP A 423 -21.34 -9.25 34.61
N ARG A 424 -20.18 -9.88 34.66
CA ARG A 424 -19.23 -9.71 35.75
C ARG A 424 -17.89 -9.30 35.20
N LEU A 425 -17.47 -8.08 35.52
CA LEU A 425 -16.19 -7.50 35.09
C LEU A 425 -15.28 -7.27 36.31
N ASP A 426 -14.02 -7.67 36.22
CA ASP A 426 -12.99 -7.49 37.25
C ASP A 426 -11.69 -7.02 36.57
N GLY A 427 -11.34 -5.74 36.71
CA GLY A 427 -10.20 -5.09 36.08
C GLY A 427 -8.87 -5.51 36.69
N GLY A 428 -8.81 -5.65 38.01
CA GLY A 428 -7.63 -6.16 38.70
C GLY A 428 -6.72 -5.10 39.27
N ALA A 429 -5.60 -4.81 38.66
CA ALA A 429 -4.71 -3.77 39.12
C ALA A 429 -4.21 -2.92 37.93
N GLY A 430 -4.39 -1.64 37.98
CA GLY A 430 -4.13 -0.68 36.90
C GLY A 430 -5.20 0.39 36.94
N ASN A 431 -5.23 1.25 35.95
CA ASN A 431 -6.29 2.25 35.82
C ASN A 431 -7.26 1.77 34.74
N ASP A 432 -8.26 1.03 35.16
CA ASP A 432 -9.13 0.29 34.27
C ASP A 432 -10.34 1.10 33.80
N VAL A 433 -10.88 0.78 32.63
CA VAL A 433 -12.13 1.32 32.12
C VAL A 433 -13.15 0.18 32.00
N LEU A 434 -14.21 0.23 32.80
CA LEU A 434 -15.24 -0.77 32.83
C LEU A 434 -16.59 -0.24 32.36
N TRP A 435 -17.24 -0.97 31.48
CA TRP A 435 -18.58 -0.67 30.99
C TRP A 435 -19.45 -1.94 31.05
N GLY A 436 -20.43 -1.97 31.96
CA GLY A 436 -21.34 -3.10 32.10
C GLY A 436 -22.18 -3.32 30.84
N GLY A 437 -22.96 -2.31 30.46
CA GLY A 437 -23.82 -2.36 29.29
C GLY A 437 -25.29 -2.45 29.64
N ALA A 438 -25.98 -3.45 29.09
CA ALA A 438 -27.40 -3.65 29.35
C ALA A 438 -27.64 -4.90 30.19
N GLY A 439 -28.17 -4.71 31.38
CA GLY A 439 -28.48 -5.80 32.33
C GLY A 439 -28.18 -5.42 33.78
N ASP A 440 -28.19 -6.40 34.63
CA ASP A 440 -27.75 -6.22 36.03
C ASP A 440 -26.30 -6.65 36.14
N ASP A 441 -25.36 -5.70 36.01
CA ASP A 441 -23.94 -5.98 35.92
C ASP A 441 -23.22 -5.83 37.24
N VAL A 442 -22.14 -6.59 37.42
CA VAL A 442 -21.28 -6.52 38.60
C VAL A 442 -19.87 -6.14 38.17
N MET A 443 -19.41 -4.94 38.54
CA MET A 443 -18.11 -4.41 38.20
C MET A 443 -17.23 -4.30 39.44
N THR A 444 -15.97 -4.66 39.29
CA THR A 444 -14.91 -4.51 40.26
C THR A 444 -13.74 -3.83 39.54
N GLY A 445 -13.36 -2.64 39.96
CA GLY A 445 -12.21 -1.93 39.39
C GLY A 445 -10.91 -2.60 39.80
N GLY A 446 -10.70 -2.67 41.12
CA GLY A 446 -9.56 -3.30 41.72
C GLY A 446 -8.60 -2.30 42.34
N ALA A 447 -7.35 -2.33 41.97
CA ALA A 447 -6.34 -1.42 42.53
C ALA A 447 -5.86 -0.43 41.50
N GLY A 448 -6.13 0.86 41.70
CA GLY A 448 -5.73 1.94 40.81
C GLY A 448 -6.76 3.03 40.78
N ALA A 449 -6.75 3.84 39.74
CA ALA A 449 -7.74 4.89 39.52
C ALA A 449 -8.66 4.45 38.35
N ASP A 450 -9.77 3.81 38.70
CA ASP A 450 -10.61 3.13 37.73
C ASP A 450 -11.73 4.05 37.19
N THR A 451 -12.18 3.81 35.98
CA THR A 451 -13.26 4.55 35.35
C THR A 451 -14.44 3.63 35.04
N PHE A 452 -15.56 3.86 35.70
CA PHE A 452 -16.80 3.17 35.40
C PHE A 452 -17.65 4.03 34.45
N LEU A 453 -17.92 3.48 33.25
CA LEU A 453 -18.47 4.23 32.12
C LEU A 453 -19.95 3.90 31.88
N TRP A 454 -20.75 4.96 31.68
CA TRP A 454 -22.11 4.88 31.12
C TRP A 454 -22.19 5.71 29.84
N SER A 455 -22.61 5.07 28.74
CA SER A 455 -22.78 5.72 27.44
C SER A 455 -24.23 5.63 26.95
N SER A 456 -24.75 6.71 26.41
CA SER A 456 -26.11 6.74 25.86
C SER A 456 -26.25 6.13 24.48
N ASP A 457 -25.16 5.75 23.83
CA ASP A 457 -25.17 5.29 22.42
C ASP A 457 -25.74 3.87 22.26
N THR A 458 -26.00 3.14 23.36
CA THR A 458 -26.62 1.81 23.35
C THR A 458 -27.96 1.82 24.09
N PHE A 459 -29.03 1.74 23.34
CA PHE A 459 -30.44 1.92 23.75
C PHE A 459 -31.07 0.76 24.56
N SER A 460 -30.34 0.08 25.41
CA SER A 460 -30.94 -0.98 26.24
C SER A 460 -30.46 -0.93 27.68
N PHE A 461 -30.70 0.19 28.34
CA PHE A 461 -30.46 0.29 29.77
C PHE A 461 -31.69 -0.25 30.53
N ALA A 462 -31.67 -1.52 30.90
CA ALA A 462 -32.55 -2.07 31.89
C ALA A 462 -31.67 -2.82 32.87
N GLY A 463 -31.74 -2.46 34.17
CA GLY A 463 -31.00 -3.15 35.19
C GLY A 463 -30.40 -2.24 36.25
N VAL A 464 -29.89 -2.87 37.29
CA VAL A 464 -29.16 -2.21 38.36
C VAL A 464 -27.74 -2.74 38.38
N ASP A 465 -26.83 -1.86 37.96
CA ASP A 465 -25.42 -2.17 37.99
C ASP A 465 -24.85 -2.04 39.40
N ARG A 466 -23.86 -2.81 39.70
CA ARG A 466 -23.21 -2.85 41.01
C ARG A 466 -21.71 -2.68 40.86
N ILE A 467 -21.16 -1.65 41.50
CA ILE A 467 -19.72 -1.47 41.67
C ILE A 467 -19.35 -1.94 43.07
N THR A 468 -18.42 -2.89 43.19
CA THR A 468 -18.15 -3.58 44.44
C THR A 468 -17.11 -2.95 45.33
N ASP A 469 -16.28 -2.03 44.78
CA ASP A 469 -15.07 -1.51 45.41
C ASP A 469 -14.71 -0.06 45.06
N PHE A 470 -15.69 0.74 44.66
CA PHE A 470 -15.45 2.16 44.29
C PHE A 470 -14.71 2.91 45.40
N ASP A 471 -13.51 3.41 45.08
CA ASP A 471 -12.62 4.15 45.97
C ASP A 471 -12.39 5.59 45.44
N ALA A 472 -13.23 6.52 45.89
CA ALA A 472 -13.14 7.95 45.53
C ALA A 472 -11.79 8.55 45.96
N ASP A 473 -11.28 8.21 47.12
CA ASP A 473 -9.96 8.66 47.62
C ASP A 473 -8.82 8.04 46.80
N GLY A 474 -9.01 6.86 46.20
CA GLY A 474 -8.10 6.16 45.28
C GLY A 474 -8.05 6.77 43.89
N GLY A 475 -9.04 7.57 43.53
CA GLY A 475 -9.11 8.25 42.23
C GLY A 475 -10.09 7.64 41.23
N ASP A 476 -10.99 6.76 41.70
CA ASP A 476 -12.03 6.17 40.86
C ASP A 476 -13.01 7.21 40.34
N LEU A 477 -13.48 7.01 39.11
CA LEU A 477 -14.39 7.93 38.43
C LEU A 477 -15.67 7.25 37.94
N LEU A 478 -16.80 7.91 38.16
CA LEU A 478 -18.04 7.65 37.46
C LEU A 478 -18.13 8.54 36.24
N ARG A 479 -18.12 7.97 35.04
CA ARG A 479 -18.12 8.75 33.78
C ARG A 479 -19.39 8.54 32.97
N PHE A 480 -20.10 9.63 32.72
CA PHE A 480 -21.31 9.66 31.89
C PHE A 480 -21.00 10.34 30.56
N THR A 481 -21.19 9.62 29.43
CA THR A 481 -20.86 10.13 28.09
C THR A 481 -22.06 10.16 27.17
N GLY A 482 -22.06 11.09 26.17
CA GLY A 482 -23.14 11.25 25.20
C GLY A 482 -24.39 11.91 25.78
N TYR A 483 -25.57 11.65 25.18
CA TYR A 483 -26.85 12.15 25.66
C TYR A 483 -27.42 11.32 26.82
N ALA A 484 -26.55 10.79 27.69
CA ALA A 484 -26.97 10.09 28.92
C ALA A 484 -28.03 10.81 29.75
N PRO A 485 -28.07 12.17 29.77
CA PRO A 485 -29.12 12.93 30.49
C PRO A 485 -30.53 12.51 30.18
N ASP A 486 -30.83 12.18 28.93
CA ASP A 486 -32.22 11.85 28.52
C ASP A 486 -32.70 10.50 29.09
N THR A 487 -31.77 9.58 29.39
CA THR A 487 -32.07 8.24 29.91
C THR A 487 -31.93 8.14 31.43
N THR A 488 -30.86 8.69 31.98
CA THR A 488 -30.59 8.66 33.43
C THR A 488 -31.18 9.83 34.18
N ARG A 489 -31.34 11.01 33.56
CA ARG A 489 -31.63 12.32 34.16
C ARG A 489 -30.58 12.75 35.18
N ILE A 490 -29.34 12.37 34.97
CA ILE A 490 -28.21 12.79 35.78
C ILE A 490 -27.24 13.53 34.88
N ASP A 491 -27.32 14.89 34.92
CA ASP A 491 -26.54 15.80 34.08
C ASP A 491 -25.47 16.53 34.87
N SER A 492 -25.52 16.40 36.18
CA SER A 492 -24.63 17.07 37.09
C SER A 492 -24.45 16.27 38.38
N PHE A 493 -23.42 16.60 39.12
CA PHE A 493 -23.23 16.04 40.47
C PHE A 493 -24.43 16.32 41.40
N ALA A 494 -25.08 17.48 41.23
CA ALA A 494 -26.28 17.83 42.01
C ALA A 494 -27.46 16.91 41.69
N ASP A 495 -27.64 16.49 40.44
CA ASP A 495 -28.68 15.54 40.05
C ASP A 495 -28.36 14.15 40.57
N LEU A 496 -27.09 13.72 40.54
CA LEU A 496 -26.63 12.47 41.12
C LEU A 496 -26.95 12.43 42.63
N VAL A 497 -26.59 13.48 43.38
CA VAL A 497 -26.88 13.61 44.80
C VAL A 497 -28.41 13.56 45.08
N ALA A 498 -29.20 14.17 44.20
CA ALA A 498 -30.67 14.16 44.34
C ALA A 498 -31.31 12.79 44.04
N ALA A 499 -30.66 11.98 43.23
CA ALA A 499 -31.09 10.62 42.88
C ALA A 499 -30.54 9.54 43.84
N ALA A 500 -29.60 9.89 44.69
CA ALA A 500 -28.92 8.99 45.60
C ALA A 500 -29.74 8.66 46.84
N THR A 501 -29.68 7.40 47.28
CA THR A 501 -30.31 6.89 48.52
C THR A 501 -29.34 5.96 49.23
N GLU A 502 -29.04 6.19 50.50
CA GLU A 502 -28.25 5.30 51.31
C GLU A 502 -29.05 4.03 51.67
N THR A 503 -28.45 2.86 51.45
CA THR A 503 -29.04 1.54 51.74
C THR A 503 -28.14 0.75 52.69
N GLU A 504 -28.58 -0.43 53.12
CA GLU A 504 -27.75 -1.33 53.94
C GLU A 504 -26.52 -1.85 53.17
N ASP A 505 -26.60 -1.94 51.85
CA ASP A 505 -25.51 -2.43 50.96
C ASP A 505 -24.56 -1.30 50.52
N GLY A 506 -25.01 -0.03 50.51
CA GLY A 506 -24.24 1.13 50.08
C GLY A 506 -25.08 2.25 49.49
N LEU A 507 -24.54 3.01 48.54
CA LEU A 507 -25.19 4.11 47.92
C LEU A 507 -25.89 3.70 46.62
N TYR A 508 -27.22 3.74 46.58
CA TYR A 508 -28.01 3.49 45.39
C TYR A 508 -28.33 4.82 44.69
N ILE A 509 -28.06 4.91 43.40
CA ILE A 509 -28.33 6.04 42.54
C ILE A 509 -29.37 5.62 41.50
N ALA A 510 -30.59 6.16 41.65
CA ALA A 510 -31.75 5.82 40.82
C ALA A 510 -31.69 6.58 39.48
N PHE A 511 -31.57 5.89 38.39
CA PHE A 511 -31.64 6.49 37.06
C PHE A 511 -33.10 6.72 36.66
N ASN A 512 -33.39 7.90 36.16
CA ASN A 512 -34.75 8.35 35.78
C ASN A 512 -35.82 8.17 36.90
N GLY A 513 -35.38 8.11 38.16
CA GLY A 513 -36.24 7.90 39.31
C GLY A 513 -36.83 6.48 39.39
N SER A 514 -36.17 5.48 38.85
CA SER A 514 -36.57 4.08 38.84
C SER A 514 -35.88 3.28 39.97
N ASP A 515 -36.60 2.37 40.60
CA ASP A 515 -36.04 1.45 41.58
C ASP A 515 -35.42 0.18 40.90
N THR A 516 -35.58 0.04 39.59
CA THR A 516 -35.10 -1.10 38.77
C THR A 516 -34.16 -0.71 37.67
N PHE A 517 -33.69 0.54 37.71
CA PHE A 517 -32.70 1.06 36.77
C PHE A 517 -31.81 2.05 37.54
N GLY A 518 -30.55 1.75 37.66
CA GLY A 518 -29.64 2.57 38.45
C GLY A 518 -28.28 1.94 38.70
N LEU A 519 -27.57 2.51 39.67
CA LEU A 519 -26.25 2.11 40.08
C LEU A 519 -26.20 1.91 41.61
N LEU A 520 -25.60 0.82 42.05
CA LEU A 520 -25.29 0.57 43.45
C LEU A 520 -23.79 0.59 43.69
N LEU A 521 -23.31 1.52 44.51
CA LEU A 521 -21.92 1.55 44.97
C LEU A 521 -21.84 0.84 46.36
N ASP A 522 -21.21 -0.30 46.41
CA ASP A 522 -21.12 -1.11 47.63
C ASP A 522 -20.32 -0.39 48.72
N LYS A 523 -20.91 -0.31 49.94
CA LYS A 523 -20.25 0.23 51.14
C LYS A 523 -19.84 1.70 51.03
N VAL A 524 -20.18 2.41 49.94
CA VAL A 524 -19.96 3.84 49.78
C VAL A 524 -21.08 4.61 50.44
N ALA A 525 -20.77 5.68 51.16
CA ALA A 525 -21.73 6.64 51.65
C ALA A 525 -21.76 7.90 50.77
N LEU A 526 -22.88 8.63 50.74
CA LEU A 526 -22.99 9.87 49.94
C LEU A 526 -21.92 10.90 50.33
N ALA A 527 -21.49 10.88 51.59
CA ALA A 527 -20.46 11.80 52.08
C ALA A 527 -19.04 11.50 51.56
N ASP A 528 -18.81 10.30 51.00
CA ASP A 528 -17.55 9.87 50.44
C ASP A 528 -17.38 10.35 48.97
N LEU A 529 -18.51 10.80 48.33
CA LEU A 529 -18.47 11.28 46.95
C LEU A 529 -18.33 12.81 46.88
N SER A 530 -17.56 13.27 45.93
CA SER A 530 -17.37 14.68 45.54
C SER A 530 -17.66 14.91 44.04
N ALA A 531 -17.69 16.17 43.64
CA ALA A 531 -17.88 16.53 42.23
C ALA A 531 -16.68 16.14 41.34
N ASP A 532 -15.52 15.89 41.95
CA ASP A 532 -14.33 15.49 41.23
C ASP A 532 -14.33 13.99 40.84
N ASP A 533 -15.20 13.20 41.52
CA ASP A 533 -15.35 11.76 41.27
C ASP A 533 -16.34 11.43 40.14
N VAL A 534 -17.00 12.47 39.56
CA VAL A 534 -18.02 12.28 38.54
C VAL A 534 -17.79 13.19 37.35
N VAL A 535 -17.67 12.58 36.18
CA VAL A 535 -17.37 13.29 34.92
C VAL A 535 -18.56 13.19 33.96
N PHE A 536 -18.99 14.31 33.43
CA PHE A 536 -20.04 14.42 32.39
C PHE A 536 -19.40 14.93 31.11
N VAL A 537 -19.50 14.19 29.99
CA VAL A 537 -18.85 14.53 28.70
C VAL A 537 -19.84 14.49 27.55
#